data_e9120a9d4b128588fb1be74a27513f49
#
_entry.id   e9120a9d4b128588fb1be74a27513f49
#
_cell.length_a   1.000
_cell.length_b   1.000
_cell.length_c   1.000
_cell.angle_alpha   90.00
_cell.angle_beta   90.00
_cell.angle_gamma   90.00
#
_symmetry.space_group_name_H-M   'P 1'
#
loop_
_entity.id
_entity.type
_entity.pdbx_description
1 polymer ?
#
loop_
_entity_poly.entity_id
_entity_poly.type
_entity_poly.pdbx_seq_one_letter_code
_entity_poly.pdbx_strand_id
1 'polypeptide(L)'
;NIETRLGEPLAEGYTSEIGLRHAQWLRALLASLGRGLALCIDYGGTRREIYHPGRREGTLVCHYRHRQHQDPFFLPGLQDLTAWVDFSAAANAAVDCGFEVSAYATQAHVLLASGILDDLHAGADRADPDRLREIQEVQRLLLPGEMGARFKALAPARGLX
;
A
#
# COMPACT_ATOMS: atom_id res chain seq x y z
N ASN A 1 -20.89 -6.06 -4.01
CA ASN A 1 -20.75 -5.23 -5.21
C ASN A 1 -19.98 -3.96 -4.88
N ILE A 2 -19.03 -3.58 -5.75
CA ILE A 2 -18.18 -2.38 -5.57
C ILE A 2 -19.04 -1.11 -5.64
N GLU A 3 -19.96 -1.04 -6.58
CA GLU A 3 -20.85 0.12 -6.73
C GLU A 3 -21.64 0.40 -5.46
N THR A 4 -22.14 -0.64 -4.80
CA THR A 4 -22.84 -0.51 -3.51
C THR A 4 -21.92 0.12 -2.45
N ARG A 5 -20.66 -0.25 -2.45
CA ARG A 5 -19.69 0.26 -1.48
C ARG A 5 -19.18 1.66 -1.81
N LEU A 6 -19.19 2.03 -3.10
CA LEU A 6 -18.84 3.38 -3.54
C LEU A 6 -19.99 4.36 -3.35
N GLY A 7 -21.22 3.87 -3.44
CA GLY A 7 -22.42 4.71 -3.43
C GLY A 7 -22.71 5.35 -4.79
N GLU A 8 -22.06 4.90 -5.85
CA GLU A 8 -22.21 5.45 -7.20
C GLU A 8 -21.96 4.36 -8.24
N PRO A 9 -22.65 4.44 -9.41
CA PRO A 9 -22.43 3.47 -10.47
C PRO A 9 -21.11 3.67 -11.18
N LEU A 10 -20.58 2.59 -11.71
CA LEU A 10 -19.41 2.60 -12.56
C LEU A 10 -19.83 2.65 -14.03
N ALA A 11 -18.99 3.25 -14.86
CA ALA A 11 -19.28 3.37 -16.30
C ALA A 11 -19.32 2.00 -16.98
N GLU A 12 -20.15 1.88 -18.01
CA GLU A 12 -20.19 0.67 -18.83
C GLU A 12 -18.80 0.36 -19.40
N GLY A 13 -18.41 -0.91 -19.34
CA GLY A 13 -17.08 -1.35 -19.77
C GLY A 13 -15.98 -1.14 -18.74
N TYR A 14 -16.31 -0.65 -17.54
CA TYR A 14 -15.34 -0.50 -16.46
C TYR A 14 -14.87 -1.89 -16.00
N THR A 15 -13.56 -2.11 -16.00
CA THR A 15 -12.94 -3.36 -15.58
C THR A 15 -11.98 -3.08 -14.45
N SER A 16 -12.01 -3.89 -13.40
CA SER A 16 -11.07 -3.74 -12.28
C SER A 16 -10.94 -5.06 -11.53
N GLU A 17 -9.90 -5.16 -10.74
CA GLU A 17 -9.62 -6.31 -9.88
C GLU A 17 -10.24 -6.12 -8.50
N ILE A 18 -10.52 -7.24 -7.83
CA ILE A 18 -11.01 -7.26 -6.44
C ILE A 18 -10.19 -8.28 -5.66
N GLY A 19 -9.58 -7.83 -4.57
CA GLY A 19 -8.81 -8.70 -3.67
C GLY A 19 -9.73 -9.52 -2.75
N LEU A 20 -10.27 -10.63 -3.26
CA LEU A 20 -11.26 -11.44 -2.54
C LEU A 20 -10.74 -12.01 -1.21
N ARG A 21 -9.45 -12.29 -1.12
CA ARG A 21 -8.85 -12.91 0.08
C ARG A 21 -8.20 -11.90 1.03
N HIS A 22 -8.02 -10.65 0.60
CA HIS A 22 -7.24 -9.66 1.34
C HIS A 22 -7.80 -9.42 2.76
N ALA A 23 -9.11 -9.17 2.86
CA ALA A 23 -9.76 -8.95 4.15
C ALA A 23 -9.68 -10.18 5.07
N GLN A 24 -9.84 -11.38 4.50
CA GLN A 24 -9.74 -12.63 5.28
C GLN A 24 -8.32 -12.86 5.79
N TRP A 25 -7.33 -12.62 4.94
CA TRP A 25 -5.92 -12.73 5.30
C TRP A 25 -5.59 -11.76 6.45
N LEU A 26 -6.02 -10.51 6.35
CA LEU A 26 -5.76 -9.51 7.40
C LEU A 26 -6.45 -9.90 8.70
N ARG A 27 -7.71 -10.39 8.66
CA ARG A 27 -8.39 -10.87 9.86
C ARG A 27 -7.62 -12.01 10.52
N ALA A 28 -7.11 -12.96 9.74
CA ALA A 28 -6.33 -14.08 10.27
C ALA A 28 -5.03 -13.59 10.93
N LEU A 29 -4.36 -12.62 10.31
CA LEU A 29 -3.16 -12.00 10.88
C LEU A 29 -3.48 -11.31 12.22
N LEU A 30 -4.49 -10.46 12.23
CA LEU A 30 -4.87 -9.67 13.40
C LEU A 30 -5.43 -10.54 14.55
N ALA A 31 -6.04 -11.70 14.23
CA ALA A 31 -6.53 -12.63 15.23
C ALA A 31 -5.39 -13.16 16.14
N SER A 32 -4.16 -13.22 15.63
CA SER A 32 -3.00 -13.65 16.40
C SER A 32 -2.46 -12.56 17.31
N LEU A 33 -2.90 -11.31 17.14
CA LEU A 33 -2.40 -10.15 17.88
C LEU A 33 -3.41 -9.75 18.96
N GLY A 34 -3.13 -10.13 20.21
CA GLY A 34 -4.00 -9.83 21.36
C GLY A 34 -3.99 -8.33 21.70
N ARG A 35 -2.81 -7.74 21.78
CA ARG A 35 -2.55 -6.32 22.05
C ARG A 35 -1.36 -5.87 21.22
N GLY A 36 -1.41 -4.68 20.63
CA GLY A 36 -0.28 -4.16 19.85
C GLY A 36 -0.72 -3.45 18.60
N LEU A 37 0.24 -3.25 17.71
CA LEU A 37 0.06 -2.54 16.45
C LEU A 37 0.56 -3.41 15.29
N ALA A 38 -0.20 -3.47 14.22
CA ALA A 38 0.24 -4.03 12.95
C ALA A 38 0.51 -2.87 11.98
N LEU A 39 1.68 -2.88 11.34
CA LEU A 39 2.01 -1.87 10.33
C LEU A 39 2.00 -2.53 8.95
N CYS A 40 1.07 -2.11 8.11
CA CYS A 40 0.89 -2.63 6.76
C CYS A 40 1.33 -1.55 5.76
N ILE A 41 2.40 -1.81 5.02
CA ILE A 41 2.91 -0.85 4.02
C ILE A 41 2.88 -1.53 2.65
N ASP A 42 2.20 -0.88 1.70
CA ASP A 42 2.15 -1.39 0.32
C ASP A 42 1.68 -0.26 -0.61
N TYR A 43 1.79 -0.48 -1.93
CA TYR A 43 1.18 0.45 -2.85
C TYR A 43 -0.32 0.17 -2.99
N GLY A 44 -1.05 1.25 -3.01
CA GLY A 44 -2.50 1.15 -2.99
C GLY A 44 -3.15 2.48 -2.71
N GLY A 45 -4.41 2.41 -2.33
CA GLY A 45 -5.17 3.61 -2.02
C GLY A 45 -6.47 3.29 -1.31
N THR A 46 -7.23 4.34 -1.07
CA THR A 46 -8.61 4.18 -0.63
C THR A 46 -9.44 3.57 -1.75
N ARG A 47 -10.62 3.05 -1.41
CA ARG A 47 -11.55 2.49 -2.39
C ARG A 47 -11.85 3.49 -3.51
N ARG A 48 -12.03 4.78 -3.18
CA ARG A 48 -12.31 5.83 -4.17
C ARG A 48 -11.13 6.09 -5.10
N GLU A 49 -9.91 5.94 -4.60
CA GLU A 49 -8.71 6.08 -5.44
C GLU A 49 -8.55 4.91 -6.39
N ILE A 50 -8.81 3.69 -5.93
CA ILE A 50 -8.67 2.47 -6.75
C ILE A 50 -9.75 2.43 -7.84
N TYR A 51 -11.01 2.61 -7.45
CA TYR A 51 -12.15 2.53 -8.37
C TYR A 51 -12.56 3.91 -8.91
N HIS A 52 -11.59 4.79 -9.09
CA HIS A 52 -11.81 6.12 -9.66
C HIS A 52 -12.34 6.01 -11.10
N PRO A 53 -13.34 6.80 -11.50
CA PRO A 53 -13.91 6.74 -12.87
C PRO A 53 -12.88 6.84 -13.99
N GLY A 54 -11.80 7.56 -13.79
CA GLY A 54 -10.70 7.67 -14.76
C GLY A 54 -9.78 6.45 -14.82
N ARG A 55 -9.96 5.44 -13.96
CA ARG A 55 -9.12 4.23 -13.90
C ARG A 55 -9.90 3.02 -14.44
N ARG A 56 -10.33 3.15 -15.70
CA ARG A 56 -11.31 2.22 -16.31
C ARG A 56 -10.78 0.80 -16.53
N GLU A 57 -9.46 0.60 -16.47
CA GLU A 57 -8.82 -0.71 -16.68
C GLU A 57 -8.23 -1.28 -15.38
N GLY A 58 -8.57 -0.68 -14.22
CA GLY A 58 -8.06 -1.13 -12.92
C GLY A 58 -6.61 -0.75 -12.66
N THR A 59 -5.98 -1.48 -11.74
CA THR A 59 -4.59 -1.27 -11.34
C THR A 59 -3.70 -2.50 -11.59
N LEU A 60 -4.28 -3.58 -12.13
CA LEU A 60 -3.55 -4.83 -12.35
C LEU A 60 -2.48 -4.65 -13.41
N VAL A 61 -1.28 -5.04 -13.06
CA VAL A 61 -0.10 -4.99 -13.93
C VAL A 61 0.62 -6.33 -13.84
N CYS A 62 1.03 -6.84 -14.97
CA CYS A 62 1.78 -8.09 -15.07
C CYS A 62 3.23 -7.81 -15.43
N HIS A 63 4.15 -8.53 -14.81
CA HIS A 63 5.59 -8.38 -15.09
C HIS A 63 6.20 -9.71 -15.44
N TYR A 64 6.89 -9.76 -16.58
CA TYR A 64 7.65 -10.93 -17.02
C TYR A 64 8.97 -10.48 -17.65
N ARG A 65 10.10 -10.97 -17.11
CA ARG A 65 11.46 -10.64 -17.57
C ARG A 65 11.68 -9.13 -17.75
N HIS A 66 11.30 -8.36 -16.72
CA HIS A 66 11.44 -6.89 -16.67
C HIS A 66 10.58 -6.12 -17.68
N ARG A 67 9.62 -6.80 -18.30
CA ARG A 67 8.64 -6.16 -19.19
C ARG A 67 7.27 -6.14 -18.53
N GLN A 68 6.60 -5.02 -18.64
CA GLN A 68 5.25 -4.80 -18.12
C GLN A 68 4.21 -5.04 -19.22
N HIS A 69 3.10 -5.68 -18.87
CA HIS A 69 1.95 -5.87 -19.77
C HIS A 69 0.67 -6.02 -18.94
N GLN A 70 -0.48 -6.16 -19.62
CA GLN A 70 -1.80 -6.21 -18.96
C GLN A 70 -2.53 -7.55 -19.14
N ASP A 71 -1.87 -8.57 -19.66
CA ASP A 71 -2.51 -9.88 -19.87
C ASP A 71 -2.20 -10.84 -18.71
N PRO A 72 -3.15 -11.04 -17.75
CA PRO A 72 -2.91 -11.93 -16.63
C PRO A 72 -2.84 -13.41 -17.03
N PHE A 73 -3.26 -13.75 -18.23
CA PHE A 73 -3.25 -15.13 -18.73
C PHE A 73 -2.02 -15.46 -19.56
N PHE A 74 -1.13 -14.50 -19.79
CA PHE A 74 0.15 -14.75 -20.44
C PHE A 74 1.05 -15.54 -19.50
N LEU A 75 1.46 -16.73 -19.90
CA LEU A 75 2.36 -17.62 -19.13
C LEU A 75 1.96 -17.74 -17.64
N PRO A 76 0.76 -18.25 -17.32
CA PRO A 76 0.33 -18.35 -15.93
C PRO A 76 1.33 -19.11 -15.05
N GLY A 77 1.65 -18.56 -13.88
CA GLY A 77 2.60 -19.15 -12.95
C GLY A 77 4.05 -18.73 -13.18
N LEU A 78 4.36 -18.02 -14.28
CA LEU A 78 5.73 -17.59 -14.61
C LEU A 78 5.87 -16.06 -14.61
N GLN A 79 4.80 -15.34 -14.34
CA GLN A 79 4.81 -13.87 -14.29
C GLN A 79 4.34 -13.37 -12.92
N ASP A 80 4.73 -12.16 -12.56
CA ASP A 80 4.24 -11.49 -11.37
C ASP A 80 2.96 -10.72 -11.70
N LEU A 81 1.94 -10.90 -10.89
CA LEU A 81 0.69 -10.16 -10.97
C LEU A 81 0.63 -9.18 -9.80
N THR A 82 0.54 -7.91 -10.11
CA THR A 82 0.58 -6.84 -9.12
C THR A 82 -0.67 -5.97 -9.25
N ALA A 83 -1.34 -5.68 -8.15
CA ALA A 83 -2.49 -4.77 -8.12
C ALA A 83 -2.45 -3.94 -6.84
N TRP A 84 -3.14 -2.82 -6.87
CA TRP A 84 -3.18 -1.93 -5.70
C TRP A 84 -3.98 -2.55 -4.55
N VAL A 85 -3.50 -2.32 -3.33
CA VAL A 85 -4.19 -2.74 -2.10
C VAL A 85 -5.34 -1.77 -1.81
N ASP A 86 -6.56 -2.32 -1.62
CA ASP A 86 -7.72 -1.55 -1.12
C ASP A 86 -7.56 -1.36 0.39
N PHE A 87 -6.95 -0.24 0.78
CA PHE A 87 -6.77 0.10 2.20
C PHE A 87 -8.09 0.40 2.91
N SER A 88 -9.16 0.78 2.20
CA SER A 88 -10.49 0.88 2.82
C SER A 88 -10.99 -0.50 3.25
N ALA A 89 -10.79 -1.52 2.41
CA ALA A 89 -11.18 -2.89 2.77
C ALA A 89 -10.32 -3.42 3.93
N ALA A 90 -9.03 -3.10 3.94
CA ALA A 90 -8.12 -3.47 5.03
C ALA A 90 -8.53 -2.80 6.34
N ALA A 91 -8.80 -1.50 6.32
CA ALA A 91 -9.24 -0.76 7.51
C ALA A 91 -10.55 -1.32 8.08
N ASN A 92 -11.54 -1.58 7.20
CA ASN A 92 -12.80 -2.18 7.62
C ASN A 92 -12.58 -3.56 8.26
N ALA A 93 -11.72 -4.39 7.65
CA ALA A 93 -11.41 -5.71 8.21
C ALA A 93 -10.75 -5.62 9.58
N ALA A 94 -9.91 -4.62 9.82
CA ALA A 94 -9.28 -4.38 11.12
C ALA A 94 -10.33 -3.96 12.16
N VAL A 95 -11.21 -3.03 11.80
CA VAL A 95 -12.30 -2.57 12.68
C VAL A 95 -13.23 -3.72 13.04
N ASP A 96 -13.60 -4.57 12.06
CA ASP A 96 -14.44 -5.76 12.28
C ASP A 96 -13.80 -6.73 13.30
N CYS A 97 -12.45 -6.70 13.43
CA CYS A 97 -11.70 -7.54 14.38
C CYS A 97 -11.48 -6.84 15.74
N GLY A 98 -12.04 -5.66 15.95
CA GLY A 98 -11.90 -4.91 17.19
C GLY A 98 -10.60 -4.13 17.31
N PHE A 99 -9.96 -3.80 16.18
CA PHE A 99 -8.82 -2.90 16.13
C PHE A 99 -9.29 -1.49 15.77
N GLU A 100 -8.58 -0.49 16.25
CA GLU A 100 -8.75 0.90 15.82
C GLU A 100 -7.75 1.19 14.70
N VAL A 101 -8.13 2.02 13.74
CA VAL A 101 -7.19 2.50 12.72
C VAL A 101 -6.46 3.72 13.32
N SER A 102 -5.27 3.49 13.87
CA SER A 102 -4.48 4.53 14.53
C SER A 102 -3.84 5.48 13.51
N ALA A 103 -3.52 4.99 12.31
CA ALA A 103 -2.97 5.84 11.26
C ALA A 103 -3.26 5.28 9.87
N TYR A 104 -3.46 6.18 8.93
CA TYR A 104 -3.40 5.92 7.49
C TYR A 104 -2.73 7.13 6.82
N ALA A 105 -1.60 6.90 6.17
CA ALA A 105 -0.80 7.98 5.60
C ALA A 105 0.03 7.46 4.41
N THR A 106 0.67 8.38 3.69
CA THR A 106 1.68 7.99 2.69
C THR A 106 2.93 7.49 3.41
N GLN A 107 3.69 6.62 2.76
CA GLN A 107 4.98 6.15 3.27
C GLN A 107 5.89 7.33 3.62
N ALA A 108 5.97 8.33 2.73
CA ALA A 108 6.78 9.52 2.98
C ALA A 108 6.40 10.20 4.30
N HIS A 109 5.09 10.37 4.53
CA HIS A 109 4.62 11.02 5.76
C HIS A 109 5.05 10.23 7.02
N VAL A 110 4.89 8.90 6.98
CA VAL A 110 5.27 8.05 8.12
C VAL A 110 6.77 8.13 8.38
N LEU A 111 7.60 8.01 7.34
CA LEU A 111 9.05 8.06 7.48
C LEU A 111 9.54 9.41 7.98
N LEU A 112 8.96 10.51 7.47
CA LEU A 112 9.30 11.85 7.95
C LEU A 112 8.92 12.03 9.41
N ALA A 113 7.71 11.57 9.80
CA ALA A 113 7.25 11.64 11.17
C ALA A 113 8.08 10.75 12.12
N SER A 114 8.70 9.69 11.60
CA SER A 114 9.58 8.81 12.38
C SER A 114 11.01 9.35 12.53
N GLY A 115 11.34 10.49 11.93
CA GLY A 115 12.63 11.13 12.09
C GLY A 115 13.71 10.64 11.11
N ILE A 116 13.37 10.05 9.98
CA ILE A 116 14.35 9.52 9.01
C ILE A 116 15.38 10.56 8.56
N LEU A 117 14.99 11.85 8.53
CA LEU A 117 15.93 12.92 8.16
C LEU A 117 16.91 13.24 9.29
N ASP A 118 16.49 13.08 10.54
CA ASP A 118 17.37 13.29 11.70
C ASP A 118 18.43 12.18 11.75
N ASP A 119 18.05 10.95 11.46
CA ASP A 119 18.98 9.82 11.35
C ASP A 119 20.00 10.07 10.25
N LEU A 120 19.55 10.59 9.09
CA LEU A 120 20.46 10.98 8.02
C LEU A 120 21.45 12.08 8.45
N HIS A 121 21.01 13.03 9.27
CA HIS A 121 21.88 14.12 9.73
C HIS A 121 22.87 13.65 10.80
N ALA A 122 22.52 12.65 11.59
CA ALA A 122 23.35 12.15 12.68
C ALA A 122 24.61 11.40 12.20
N GLY A 123 24.61 10.85 11.00
CA GLY A 123 25.78 10.16 10.41
C GLY A 123 26.71 11.14 9.68
N ALA A 124 27.85 11.42 10.23
CA ALA A 124 28.51 12.71 10.07
C ALA A 124 29.50 12.92 8.93
N ASP A 125 30.01 11.94 8.21
CA ASP A 125 31.08 12.26 7.23
C ASP A 125 30.54 12.36 5.80
N ARG A 126 30.58 13.57 5.24
CA ARG A 126 30.05 13.90 3.90
C ARG A 126 30.82 13.27 2.75
N ALA A 127 31.97 12.69 2.99
CA ALA A 127 32.86 12.14 1.94
C ALA A 127 32.74 10.61 1.80
N ASP A 128 31.89 9.97 2.59
CA ASP A 128 31.71 8.51 2.55
C ASP A 128 30.83 8.11 1.34
N PRO A 129 31.32 7.24 0.43
CA PRO A 129 30.49 6.74 -0.68
C PRO A 129 29.21 6.01 -0.24
N ASP A 130 29.23 5.35 0.90
CA ASP A 130 28.06 4.66 1.42
C ASP A 130 26.98 5.66 1.87
N ARG A 131 27.40 6.83 2.30
CA ARG A 131 26.50 7.93 2.65
C ARG A 131 25.68 8.41 1.46
N LEU A 132 26.31 8.54 0.30
CA LEU A 132 25.58 8.94 -0.91
C LEU A 132 24.50 7.92 -1.31
N ARG A 133 24.82 6.63 -1.16
CA ARG A 133 23.85 5.56 -1.40
C ARG A 133 22.66 5.66 -0.43
N GLU A 134 22.95 5.85 0.84
CA GLU A 134 21.93 6.00 1.89
C GLU A 134 20.99 7.18 1.57
N ILE A 135 21.54 8.32 1.20
CA ILE A 135 20.76 9.49 0.80
C ILE A 135 19.86 9.16 -0.41
N GLN A 136 20.41 8.49 -1.42
CA GLN A 136 19.65 8.09 -2.60
C GLN A 136 18.53 7.11 -2.27
N GLU A 137 18.79 6.16 -1.38
CA GLU A 137 17.77 5.22 -0.92
C GLU A 137 16.64 5.92 -0.16
N VAL A 138 16.98 6.84 0.74
CA VAL A 138 15.99 7.63 1.47
C VAL A 138 15.19 8.50 0.49
N GLN A 139 15.84 9.10 -0.50
CA GLN A 139 15.13 9.86 -1.54
C GLN A 139 14.11 8.99 -2.28
N ARG A 140 14.47 7.75 -2.65
CA ARG A 140 13.52 6.81 -3.29
C ARG A 140 12.32 6.52 -2.42
N LEU A 141 12.55 6.37 -1.11
CA LEU A 141 11.47 6.09 -0.16
C LEU A 141 10.53 7.28 0.04
N LEU A 142 11.04 8.52 -0.09
CA LEU A 142 10.29 9.74 0.23
C LEU A 142 9.68 10.45 -0.97
N LEU A 143 10.34 10.42 -2.15
CA LEU A 143 9.91 11.25 -3.28
C LEU A 143 8.57 10.76 -3.85
N PRO A 144 7.65 11.70 -4.17
CA PRO A 144 6.31 11.34 -4.68
C PRO A 144 6.33 10.56 -6.00
N GLY A 145 7.29 10.82 -6.86
CA GLY A 145 7.44 10.12 -8.15
C GLY A 145 7.95 8.70 -8.01
N GLU A 146 8.53 8.38 -6.87
CA GLU A 146 9.06 7.06 -6.52
C GLU A 146 8.08 6.33 -5.59
N MET A 147 8.51 5.95 -4.41
CA MET A 147 7.70 5.18 -3.46
C MET A 147 6.88 6.05 -2.51
N GLY A 148 7.33 7.28 -2.25
CA GLY A 148 6.84 8.08 -1.13
C GLY A 148 5.34 8.35 -1.13
N ALA A 149 4.74 8.64 -2.29
CA ALA A 149 3.30 8.89 -2.39
C ALA A 149 2.50 7.64 -2.80
N ARG A 150 3.12 6.72 -3.55
CA ARG A 150 2.45 5.52 -4.07
C ARG A 150 2.21 4.48 -2.98
N PHE A 151 3.18 4.34 -2.07
CA PHE A 151 3.04 3.44 -0.93
C PHE A 151 2.25 4.13 0.17
N LYS A 152 1.36 3.38 0.78
CA LYS A 152 0.55 3.80 1.92
C LYS A 152 0.86 2.92 3.12
N ALA A 153 0.74 3.50 4.28
CA ALA A 153 0.89 2.80 5.56
C ALA A 153 -0.45 2.83 6.28
N LEU A 154 -0.92 1.68 6.70
CA LEU A 154 -2.10 1.52 7.55
C LEU A 154 -1.64 0.90 8.87
N ALA A 155 -2.04 1.47 9.98
CA ALA A 155 -1.63 1.02 11.32
C ALA A 155 -2.86 0.67 12.18
N PRO A 156 -3.42 -0.55 12.05
CA PRO A 156 -4.41 -1.01 13.02
C PRO A 156 -3.75 -1.29 14.37
N ALA A 157 -4.37 -0.83 15.45
CA ALA A 157 -3.86 -1.02 16.82
C ALA A 157 -4.98 -1.49 17.75
N ARG A 158 -4.59 -2.20 18.81
CA ARG A 158 -5.52 -2.63 19.86
C ARG A 158 -4.82 -2.62 21.21
N GLY A 159 -5.45 -1.96 22.23
CA GLY A 159 -4.97 -1.92 23.60
C GLY A 159 -3.68 -1.13 23.80
N LEU A 160 -3.40 -0.12 22.98
CA LEU A 160 -2.30 0.82 23.17
C LEU A 160 -2.84 2.07 23.82
N UNK A 161 -2.66 2.26 24.79
CA UNK A 161 -3.06 3.35 25.60
C UNK A 161 -2.04 4.08 26.07
#